data_d7539e1af40e2a51d3d139467039ca8f
#
_entry.id   d7539e1af40e2a51d3d139467039ca8f
#
_cell.length_a   1.000
_cell.length_b   1.000
_cell.length_c   1.000
_cell.angle_alpha   90.00
_cell.angle_beta   90.00
_cell.angle_gamma   90.00
#
_symmetry.space_group_name_H-M   'P 1'
#
loop_
_entity.id
_entity.type
_entity.pdbx_description
1 polymer ?
#
loop_
_entity_poly.entity_id
_entity_poly.type
_entity_poly.pdbx_seq_one_letter_code
_entity_poly.pdbx_strand_id
1 'polypeptide(L)'
;MQTARDLAALAMSDNFSIKAAADLVTGGPLEVAATVAAYEASLRPLNEIERSLTGDASNALSEALSALGAKIAPTMTPEQAKAWRGVMLVALSDLPSRVGIRAAREAIHVPMKFMNEVETVVREKAAPIEARHREAIHRLRRLQAALEQPALNRLAAPEGYERGDVPDLTDDEIIKIGGGELGRSMLKIGVSKGYLSQERYDRLVGQAQGEGVEA
;
A
#
# COMPACT_ATOMS: atom_id res chain seq x y z
N MET A 1 13.69 12.25 -4.70
CA MET A 1 13.82 11.15 -3.71
C MET A 1 13.18 11.45 -2.36
N GLN A 2 13.15 12.69 -1.88
CA GLN A 2 12.50 13.05 -0.61
C GLN A 2 10.98 12.82 -0.68
N THR A 3 10.33 13.36 -1.71
CA THR A 3 8.87 13.24 -1.93
C THR A 3 8.37 11.80 -1.89
N ALA A 4 9.07 10.84 -2.52
CA ALA A 4 8.68 9.44 -2.49
C ALA A 4 8.72 8.82 -1.08
N ARG A 5 9.69 9.23 -0.24
CA ARG A 5 9.79 8.80 1.16
C ARG A 5 8.66 9.40 2.00
N ASP A 6 8.38 10.70 1.80
CA ASP A 6 7.33 11.40 2.53
C ASP A 6 5.95 10.85 2.16
N LEU A 7 5.72 10.56 0.88
CA LEU A 7 4.51 9.95 0.38
C LEU A 7 4.32 8.52 0.94
N ALA A 8 5.38 7.71 0.96
CA ALA A 8 5.32 6.37 1.57
C ALA A 8 5.07 6.44 3.08
N ALA A 9 5.70 7.40 3.79
CA ALA A 9 5.49 7.61 5.22
C ALA A 9 4.04 8.04 5.50
N LEU A 10 3.48 8.96 4.71
CA LEU A 10 2.09 9.39 4.83
C LEU A 10 1.13 8.22 4.55
N ALA A 11 1.41 7.40 3.54
CA ALA A 11 0.57 6.22 3.21
C ALA A 11 0.54 5.19 4.36
N MET A 12 1.58 5.11 5.18
CA MET A 12 1.67 4.26 6.37
C MET A 12 1.00 4.88 7.61
N SER A 13 0.67 6.16 7.58
CA SER A 13 0.10 6.86 8.73
C SER A 13 -1.41 6.64 8.85
N ASP A 14 -1.94 6.75 10.07
CA ASP A 14 -3.38 6.71 10.33
C ASP A 14 -4.10 7.98 9.82
N ASN A 15 -3.33 9.06 9.56
CA ASN A 15 -3.82 10.34 9.05
C ASN A 15 -3.76 10.45 7.52
N PHE A 16 -3.68 9.33 6.81
CA PHE A 16 -3.68 9.36 5.35
C PHE A 16 -4.97 9.96 4.79
N SER A 17 -4.82 10.96 3.94
CA SER A 17 -5.90 11.43 3.07
C SER A 17 -5.39 11.61 1.65
N ILE A 18 -6.25 11.36 0.67
CA ILE A 18 -5.91 11.53 -0.76
C ILE A 18 -5.52 12.99 -1.03
N LYS A 19 -6.21 13.96 -0.42
CA LYS A 19 -5.90 15.38 -0.56
C LYS A 19 -4.50 15.71 -0.06
N ALA A 20 -4.19 15.36 1.19
CA ALA A 20 -2.86 15.62 1.76
C ALA A 20 -1.74 14.91 0.97
N ALA A 21 -2.01 13.71 0.45
CA ALA A 21 -1.06 12.99 -0.38
C ALA A 21 -0.90 13.64 -1.77
N ALA A 22 -1.98 14.14 -2.38
CA ALA A 22 -1.93 14.83 -3.66
C ALA A 22 -1.14 16.15 -3.58
N ASP A 23 -1.24 16.86 -2.44
CA ASP A 23 -0.48 18.11 -2.21
C ASP A 23 1.05 17.87 -2.15
N LEU A 24 1.49 16.64 -1.84
CA LEU A 24 2.91 16.26 -1.85
C LEU A 24 3.43 15.86 -3.24
N VAL A 25 2.52 15.51 -4.18
CA VAL A 25 2.90 14.99 -5.49
C VAL A 25 3.13 16.15 -6.46
N THR A 26 4.35 16.28 -6.95
CA THR A 26 4.74 17.34 -7.92
C THR A 26 4.81 16.80 -9.36
N GLY A 27 5.14 15.52 -9.54
CA GLY A 27 5.30 14.87 -10.83
C GLY A 27 4.05 14.12 -11.33
N GLY A 28 2.90 14.32 -10.67
CA GLY A 28 1.63 13.73 -11.09
C GLY A 28 1.54 12.20 -10.93
N PRO A 29 0.63 11.54 -11.68
CA PRO A 29 0.37 10.09 -11.54
C PRO A 29 1.59 9.20 -11.75
N LEU A 30 2.51 9.60 -12.64
CA LEU A 30 3.73 8.82 -12.94
C LEU A 30 4.68 8.78 -11.75
N GLU A 31 4.79 9.85 -10.97
CA GLU A 31 5.59 9.87 -9.74
C GLU A 31 5.01 8.91 -8.70
N VAL A 32 3.70 8.88 -8.56
CA VAL A 32 3.01 7.95 -7.66
C VAL A 32 3.22 6.51 -8.12
N ALA A 33 3.07 6.23 -9.42
CA ALA A 33 3.31 4.91 -10.00
C ALA A 33 4.74 4.42 -9.74
N ALA A 34 5.74 5.29 -9.94
CA ALA A 34 7.14 4.98 -9.64
C ALA A 34 7.36 4.72 -8.14
N THR A 35 6.69 5.48 -7.27
CA THR A 35 6.73 5.28 -5.81
C THR A 35 6.12 3.94 -5.42
N VAL A 36 4.98 3.57 -5.99
CA VAL A 36 4.32 2.26 -5.79
C VAL A 36 5.26 1.14 -6.20
N ALA A 37 5.83 1.20 -7.42
CA ALA A 37 6.72 0.17 -7.93
C ALA A 37 7.98 0.00 -7.06
N ALA A 38 8.58 1.10 -6.62
CA ALA A 38 9.75 1.07 -5.72
C ALA A 38 9.38 0.50 -4.35
N TYR A 39 8.18 0.82 -3.85
CA TYR A 39 7.69 0.31 -2.58
C TYR A 39 7.41 -1.20 -2.65
N GLU A 40 6.73 -1.67 -3.68
CA GLU A 40 6.47 -3.10 -3.94
C GLU A 40 7.77 -3.88 -4.11
N ALA A 41 8.73 -3.35 -4.86
CA ALA A 41 10.05 -3.95 -5.00
C ALA A 41 10.76 -4.12 -3.65
N SER A 42 10.55 -3.20 -2.71
CA SER A 42 11.12 -3.27 -1.36
C SER A 42 10.44 -4.28 -0.44
N LEU A 43 9.30 -4.84 -0.85
CA LEU A 43 8.54 -5.87 -0.13
C LEU A 43 8.70 -7.26 -0.74
N ARG A 44 9.64 -7.44 -1.66
CA ARG A 44 9.94 -8.77 -2.20
C ARG A 44 10.48 -9.69 -1.11
N PRO A 45 10.13 -10.98 -1.14
CA PRO A 45 10.68 -11.97 -0.23
C PRO A 45 12.21 -12.03 -0.28
N LEU A 46 12.82 -12.37 0.84
CA LEU A 46 14.28 -12.48 0.96
C LEU A 46 14.89 -13.48 -0.04
N ASN A 47 14.22 -14.60 -0.27
CA ASN A 47 14.68 -15.63 -1.21
C ASN A 47 14.73 -15.14 -2.66
N GLU A 48 13.96 -14.11 -3.03
CA GLU A 48 14.02 -13.47 -4.34
C GLU A 48 15.14 -12.42 -4.41
N ILE A 49 15.42 -11.75 -3.29
CA ILE A 49 16.44 -10.69 -3.20
C ILE A 49 17.85 -11.28 -3.21
N GLU A 50 18.10 -12.40 -2.53
CA GLU A 50 19.42 -13.04 -2.49
C GLU A 50 19.93 -13.51 -3.85
N ARG A 51 19.04 -13.68 -4.82
CA ARG A 51 19.42 -13.98 -6.21
C ARG A 51 19.87 -12.75 -7.01
N SER A 52 19.58 -11.54 -6.54
CA SER A 52 19.78 -10.31 -7.32
C SER A 52 20.64 -9.24 -6.64
N LEU A 53 20.82 -9.25 -5.32
CA LEU A 53 21.48 -8.18 -4.59
C LEU A 53 22.35 -8.70 -3.43
N THR A 54 23.55 -8.15 -3.33
CA THR A 54 24.53 -8.32 -2.25
C THR A 54 23.96 -8.05 -0.85
N GLY A 55 23.90 -9.07 -0.05
CA GLY A 55 24.24 -9.17 1.37
C GLY A 55 23.56 -8.36 2.46
N ASP A 56 23.14 -7.11 2.26
CA ASP A 56 22.79 -6.20 3.37
C ASP A 56 21.49 -6.57 4.11
N ALA A 57 20.46 -7.00 3.40
CA ALA A 57 19.19 -7.38 4.02
C ALA A 57 19.31 -8.72 4.78
N SER A 58 20.04 -9.68 4.21
CA SER A 58 20.35 -10.95 4.86
C SER A 58 21.19 -10.73 6.11
N ASN A 59 22.15 -9.81 6.07
CA ASN A 59 22.97 -9.44 7.23
C ASN A 59 22.14 -8.84 8.37
N ALA A 60 21.25 -7.88 8.06
CA ALA A 60 20.42 -7.24 9.08
C ALA A 60 19.43 -8.21 9.75
N LEU A 61 18.85 -9.16 9.01
CA LEU A 61 18.04 -10.22 9.58
C LEU A 61 18.89 -11.17 10.40
N SER A 62 20.07 -11.57 9.90
CA SER A 62 21.04 -12.40 10.60
C SER A 62 21.47 -11.79 11.93
N GLU A 63 21.70 -10.48 12.00
CA GLU A 63 22.00 -9.74 13.24
C GLU A 63 20.83 -9.80 14.24
N ALA A 64 19.61 -9.53 13.77
CA ALA A 64 18.42 -9.59 14.61
C ALA A 64 18.18 -11.00 15.17
N LEU A 65 18.37 -12.04 14.36
CA LEU A 65 18.30 -13.44 14.79
C LEU A 65 19.43 -13.79 15.76
N SER A 66 20.63 -13.26 15.58
CA SER A 66 21.73 -13.46 16.52
C SER A 66 21.41 -12.90 17.91
N ALA A 67 20.81 -11.71 17.97
CA ALA A 67 20.36 -11.10 19.22
C ALA A 67 19.26 -11.95 19.90
N LEU A 68 18.31 -12.50 19.13
CA LEU A 68 17.28 -13.42 19.62
C LEU A 68 17.90 -14.70 20.19
N GLY A 69 18.82 -15.31 19.45
CA GLY A 69 19.53 -16.52 19.89
C GLY A 69 20.29 -16.31 21.20
N ALA A 70 21.03 -15.20 21.29
CA ALA A 70 21.78 -14.86 22.51
C ALA A 70 20.87 -14.60 23.73
N LYS A 71 19.65 -14.05 23.49
CA LYS A 71 18.68 -13.84 24.56
C LYS A 71 18.09 -15.14 25.09
N ILE A 72 17.71 -16.07 24.17
CA ILE A 72 16.94 -17.26 24.55
C ILE A 72 17.85 -18.39 25.00
N ALA A 73 19.01 -18.53 24.36
CA ALA A 73 19.98 -19.61 24.65
C ALA A 73 21.41 -19.04 24.80
N PRO A 74 21.68 -18.33 25.90
CA PRO A 74 22.96 -17.65 26.11
C PRO A 74 24.16 -18.63 26.26
N THR A 75 23.88 -19.90 26.49
CA THR A 75 24.91 -20.98 26.63
C THR A 75 25.23 -21.70 25.32
N MET A 76 24.62 -21.29 24.21
CA MET A 76 24.83 -21.88 22.90
C MET A 76 26.25 -21.62 22.40
N THR A 77 26.91 -22.65 21.84
CA THR A 77 28.22 -22.46 21.23
C THR A 77 28.14 -21.63 19.97
N PRO A 78 29.20 -20.98 19.51
CA PRO A 78 29.21 -20.22 18.26
C PRO A 78 28.77 -21.04 17.05
N GLU A 79 29.14 -22.34 16.98
CA GLU A 79 28.77 -23.25 15.91
C GLU A 79 27.26 -23.55 15.92
N GLN A 80 26.70 -23.82 17.11
CA GLN A 80 25.28 -24.05 17.31
C GLN A 80 24.48 -22.79 16.93
N ALA A 81 24.92 -21.62 17.38
CA ALA A 81 24.32 -20.34 17.05
C ALA A 81 24.33 -20.07 15.54
N LYS A 82 25.43 -20.39 14.85
CA LYS A 82 25.56 -20.28 13.39
C LYS A 82 24.61 -21.23 12.67
N ALA A 83 24.56 -22.50 13.10
CA ALA A 83 23.67 -23.50 12.48
C ALA A 83 22.19 -23.12 12.66
N TRP A 84 21.79 -22.77 13.89
CA TRP A 84 20.43 -22.33 14.18
C TRP A 84 20.03 -21.11 13.34
N ARG A 85 20.88 -20.11 13.28
CA ARG A 85 20.64 -18.90 12.48
C ARG A 85 20.47 -19.23 11.01
N GLY A 86 21.27 -20.16 10.46
CA GLY A 86 21.12 -20.64 9.11
C GLY A 86 19.74 -21.24 8.84
N VAL A 87 19.25 -22.09 9.74
CA VAL A 87 17.90 -22.68 9.67
C VAL A 87 16.83 -21.59 9.72
N MET A 88 16.96 -20.62 10.63
CA MET A 88 15.98 -19.54 10.76
C MET A 88 15.95 -18.60 9.55
N LEU A 89 17.10 -18.33 8.91
CA LEU A 89 17.14 -17.56 7.67
C LEU A 89 16.39 -18.26 6.54
N VAL A 90 16.49 -19.58 6.44
CA VAL A 90 15.71 -20.37 5.46
C VAL A 90 14.23 -20.36 5.84
N ALA A 91 13.89 -20.61 7.10
CA ALA A 91 12.52 -20.66 7.57
C ALA A 91 11.76 -19.34 7.38
N LEU A 92 12.45 -18.18 7.45
CA LEU A 92 11.86 -16.85 7.31
C LEU A 92 12.11 -16.22 5.91
N SER A 93 12.65 -16.97 4.96
CA SER A 93 13.04 -16.45 3.63
C SER A 93 11.88 -16.04 2.76
N ASP A 94 10.69 -16.51 3.05
CA ASP A 94 9.42 -16.14 2.39
C ASP A 94 8.89 -14.77 2.83
N LEU A 95 9.35 -14.26 3.98
CA LEU A 95 8.95 -12.93 4.43
C LEU A 95 9.63 -11.83 3.63
N PRO A 96 8.90 -10.72 3.35
CA PRO A 96 9.54 -9.53 2.82
C PRO A 96 10.66 -9.04 3.74
N SER A 97 11.83 -8.69 3.16
CA SER A 97 13.04 -8.40 3.93
C SER A 97 12.83 -7.34 5.03
N ARG A 98 12.17 -6.23 4.69
CA ARG A 98 11.88 -5.16 5.66
C ARG A 98 10.94 -5.62 6.77
N VAL A 99 9.96 -6.44 6.43
CA VAL A 99 8.99 -7.00 7.38
C VAL A 99 9.68 -7.98 8.32
N GLY A 100 10.44 -8.93 7.77
CA GLY A 100 11.17 -9.92 8.54
C GLY A 100 12.20 -9.32 9.52
N ILE A 101 12.99 -8.34 9.07
CA ILE A 101 13.95 -7.62 9.92
C ILE A 101 13.24 -6.89 11.07
N ARG A 102 12.18 -6.17 10.77
CA ARG A 102 11.43 -5.44 11.79
C ARG A 102 10.74 -6.39 12.77
N ALA A 103 10.11 -7.44 12.27
CA ALA A 103 9.44 -8.44 13.09
C ALA A 103 10.42 -9.17 14.01
N ALA A 104 11.60 -9.53 13.52
CA ALA A 104 12.65 -10.14 14.34
C ALA A 104 13.14 -9.20 15.45
N ARG A 105 13.30 -7.90 15.15
CA ARG A 105 13.65 -6.90 16.18
C ARG A 105 12.55 -6.72 17.21
N GLU A 106 11.30 -6.68 16.81
CA GLU A 106 10.15 -6.58 17.74
C GLU A 106 10.01 -7.87 18.59
N ALA A 107 10.32 -9.03 18.03
CA ALA A 107 10.32 -10.31 18.73
C ALA A 107 11.33 -10.36 19.91
N ILE A 108 12.41 -9.56 19.87
CA ILE A 108 13.36 -9.46 20.98
C ILE A 108 12.68 -9.05 22.30
N HIS A 109 11.59 -8.27 22.22
CA HIS A 109 10.86 -7.81 23.40
C HIS A 109 9.80 -8.79 23.90
N VAL A 110 9.55 -9.88 23.15
CA VAL A 110 8.58 -10.92 23.55
C VAL A 110 9.27 -11.94 24.46
N PRO A 111 8.64 -12.33 25.58
CA PRO A 111 9.16 -13.44 26.40
C PRO A 111 9.02 -14.75 25.64
N MET A 112 10.13 -15.43 25.42
CA MET A 112 10.21 -16.77 24.82
C MET A 112 11.07 -17.65 25.71
N LYS A 113 10.68 -18.92 25.84
CA LYS A 113 11.42 -19.91 26.64
C LYS A 113 12.27 -20.86 25.78
N PHE A 114 11.82 -21.10 24.55
CA PHE A 114 12.42 -22.11 23.69
C PHE A 114 12.73 -21.52 22.29
N MET A 115 13.81 -22.06 21.70
CA MET A 115 14.29 -21.63 20.37
C MET A 115 13.29 -21.92 19.22
N ASN A 116 12.44 -22.93 19.37
CA ASN A 116 11.42 -23.30 18.39
C ASN A 116 10.23 -22.32 18.38
N GLU A 117 10.08 -21.47 19.38
CA GLU A 117 9.04 -20.44 19.43
C GLU A 117 9.37 -19.25 18.52
N VAL A 118 10.66 -19.04 18.19
CA VAL A 118 11.14 -17.85 17.49
C VAL A 118 10.47 -17.65 16.15
N GLU A 119 10.36 -18.70 15.34
CA GLU A 119 9.71 -18.60 14.03
C GLU A 119 8.26 -18.13 14.17
N THR A 120 7.50 -18.79 15.04
CA THR A 120 6.08 -18.44 15.29
C THR A 120 5.94 -16.99 15.74
N VAL A 121 6.74 -16.57 16.73
CA VAL A 121 6.69 -15.19 17.26
C VAL A 121 7.09 -14.17 16.20
N VAL A 122 8.13 -14.44 15.41
CA VAL A 122 8.51 -13.53 14.30
C VAL A 122 7.40 -13.44 13.26
N ARG A 123 6.77 -14.55 12.89
CA ARG A 123 5.63 -14.54 11.95
C ARG A 123 4.41 -13.80 12.49
N GLU A 124 4.10 -13.98 13.77
CA GLU A 124 3.02 -13.21 14.43
C GLU A 124 3.29 -11.70 14.43
N LYS A 125 4.55 -11.28 14.64
CA LYS A 125 4.95 -9.87 14.53
C LYS A 125 4.97 -9.38 13.09
N ALA A 126 5.32 -10.24 12.14
CA ALA A 126 5.36 -9.90 10.72
C ALA A 126 3.97 -9.60 10.15
N ALA A 127 2.94 -10.36 10.53
CA ALA A 127 1.60 -10.25 9.96
C ALA A 127 1.00 -8.82 10.03
N PRO A 128 0.97 -8.12 11.18
CA PRO A 128 0.44 -6.76 11.25
C PRO A 128 1.32 -5.73 10.51
N ILE A 129 2.64 -5.95 10.46
CA ILE A 129 3.56 -5.08 9.70
C ILE A 129 3.27 -5.22 8.21
N GLU A 130 3.15 -6.45 7.72
CA GLU A 130 2.84 -6.73 6.32
C GLU A 130 1.46 -6.18 5.92
N ALA A 131 0.46 -6.34 6.77
CA ALA A 131 -0.88 -5.77 6.54
C ALA A 131 -0.83 -4.24 6.37
N ARG A 132 -0.07 -3.53 7.20
CA ARG A 132 0.13 -2.08 7.06
C ARG A 132 0.82 -1.71 5.75
N HIS A 133 1.79 -2.49 5.31
CA HIS A 133 2.46 -2.26 4.03
C HIS A 133 1.52 -2.48 2.84
N ARG A 134 0.70 -3.54 2.87
CA ARG A 134 -0.32 -3.79 1.84
C ARG A 134 -1.35 -2.66 1.78
N GLU A 135 -1.79 -2.18 2.94
CA GLU A 135 -2.71 -1.05 3.01
C GLU A 135 -2.08 0.23 2.44
N ALA A 136 -0.80 0.51 2.75
CA ALA A 136 -0.10 1.65 2.20
C ALA A 136 -0.01 1.59 0.66
N ILE A 137 0.28 0.42 0.09
CA ILE A 137 0.26 0.22 -1.36
C ILE A 137 -1.14 0.48 -1.94
N HIS A 138 -2.18 -0.04 -1.29
CA HIS A 138 -3.56 0.19 -1.72
C HIS A 138 -3.92 1.69 -1.72
N ARG A 139 -3.54 2.42 -0.67
CA ARG A 139 -3.73 3.87 -0.56
C ARG A 139 -2.99 4.63 -1.67
N LEU A 140 -1.75 4.27 -1.97
CA LEU A 140 -0.97 4.88 -3.06
C LEU A 140 -1.58 4.60 -4.43
N ARG A 141 -2.07 3.39 -4.68
CA ARG A 141 -2.77 3.06 -5.93
C ARG A 141 -4.08 3.85 -6.08
N ARG A 142 -4.81 4.04 -4.98
CA ARG A 142 -6.00 4.91 -4.98
C ARG A 142 -5.64 6.36 -5.27
N LEU A 143 -4.54 6.86 -4.72
CA LEU A 143 -4.02 8.20 -5.03
C LEU A 143 -3.65 8.31 -6.52
N GLN A 144 -2.96 7.31 -7.08
CA GLN A 144 -2.62 7.28 -8.50
C GLN A 144 -3.89 7.37 -9.36
N ALA A 145 -4.87 6.52 -9.11
CA ALA A 145 -6.15 6.53 -9.82
C ALA A 145 -6.88 7.88 -9.65
N ALA A 146 -6.78 8.51 -8.47
CA ALA A 146 -7.33 9.81 -8.20
C ALA A 146 -6.72 10.93 -9.06
N LEU A 147 -5.42 10.87 -9.29
CA LEU A 147 -4.70 11.83 -10.11
C LEU A 147 -4.88 11.58 -11.61
N GLU A 148 -5.08 10.32 -12.00
CA GLU A 148 -5.35 9.95 -13.41
C GLU A 148 -6.77 10.34 -13.84
N GLN A 149 -7.73 10.28 -12.92
CA GLN A 149 -9.14 10.55 -13.20
C GLN A 149 -9.78 11.50 -12.18
N PRO A 150 -9.37 12.77 -12.17
CA PRO A 150 -9.81 13.71 -11.14
C PRO A 150 -11.33 13.93 -11.14
N ALA A 151 -12.00 13.82 -12.31
CA ALA A 151 -13.44 13.96 -12.41
C ALA A 151 -14.20 12.83 -11.70
N LEU A 152 -13.74 11.58 -11.81
CA LEU A 152 -14.33 10.43 -11.10
C LEU A 152 -14.18 10.53 -9.58
N ASN A 153 -13.07 11.11 -9.11
CA ASN A 153 -12.80 11.23 -7.68
C ASN A 153 -13.65 12.31 -7.00
N ARG A 154 -14.09 13.32 -7.72
CA ARG A 154 -15.05 14.30 -7.20
C ARG A 154 -16.40 13.65 -6.85
N LEU A 155 -16.76 12.54 -7.55
CA LEU A 155 -17.98 11.77 -7.27
C LEU A 155 -17.82 10.78 -6.13
N ALA A 156 -16.61 10.31 -5.89
CA ALA A 156 -16.28 9.33 -4.82
C ALA A 156 -15.91 10.01 -3.49
N ALA A 157 -16.45 11.20 -3.23
CA ALA A 157 -16.20 11.93 -1.98
C ALA A 157 -16.53 11.05 -0.76
N PRO A 158 -15.68 11.03 0.28
CA PRO A 158 -15.88 10.19 1.45
C PRO A 158 -17.16 10.56 2.20
N GLU A 159 -17.72 9.57 2.89
CA GLU A 159 -18.85 9.78 3.81
C GLU A 159 -18.48 10.88 4.82
N GLY A 160 -19.24 11.97 4.83
CA GLY A 160 -19.00 13.12 5.71
C GLY A 160 -18.74 14.45 4.98
N TYR A 161 -18.67 14.45 3.64
CA TYR A 161 -18.65 15.70 2.89
C TYR A 161 -20.01 16.38 2.96
N GLU A 162 -20.05 17.59 3.51
CA GLU A 162 -21.26 18.43 3.45
C GLU A 162 -21.54 18.83 2.02
N ARG A 163 -22.83 18.92 1.67
CA ARG A 163 -23.36 19.12 0.30
C ARG A 163 -22.81 20.36 -0.43
N GLY A 164 -22.11 21.27 0.27
CA GLY A 164 -21.51 22.49 -0.27
C GLY A 164 -20.07 22.38 -0.76
N ASP A 165 -19.37 21.27 -0.43
CA ASP A 165 -17.92 21.14 -0.65
C ASP A 165 -17.56 20.33 -1.93
N VAL A 166 -18.52 19.71 -2.59
CA VAL A 166 -18.29 18.97 -3.84
C VAL A 166 -18.43 19.96 -5.01
N PRO A 167 -17.35 20.27 -5.73
CA PRO A 167 -17.45 21.13 -6.90
C PRO A 167 -18.38 20.49 -7.92
N ASP A 168 -19.34 21.25 -8.43
CA ASP A 168 -20.24 20.79 -9.49
C ASP A 168 -19.44 20.29 -10.70
N LEU A 169 -19.71 19.05 -11.12
CA LEU A 169 -19.17 18.53 -12.36
C LEU A 169 -19.73 19.34 -13.53
N THR A 170 -18.85 19.70 -14.45
CA THR A 170 -19.28 20.31 -15.71
C THR A 170 -20.01 19.29 -16.58
N ASP A 171 -20.84 19.75 -17.52
CA ASP A 171 -21.55 18.87 -18.42
C ASP A 171 -20.59 18.01 -19.26
N ASP A 172 -19.47 18.59 -19.73
CA ASP A 172 -18.42 17.87 -20.46
C ASP A 172 -17.77 16.75 -19.64
N GLU A 173 -17.53 16.99 -18.35
CA GLU A 173 -16.99 15.96 -17.44
C GLU A 173 -17.99 14.81 -17.27
N ILE A 174 -19.29 15.10 -17.16
CA ILE A 174 -20.36 14.09 -17.03
C ILE A 174 -20.47 13.26 -18.30
N ILE A 175 -20.44 13.89 -19.48
CA ILE A 175 -20.46 13.20 -20.79
C ILE A 175 -19.26 12.26 -20.91
N LYS A 176 -18.07 12.76 -20.62
CA LYS A 176 -16.82 11.98 -20.67
C LYS A 176 -16.84 10.77 -19.72
N ILE A 177 -17.33 10.95 -18.50
CA ILE A 177 -17.48 9.89 -17.51
C ILE A 177 -18.55 8.89 -17.96
N GLY A 178 -19.67 9.37 -18.48
CA GLY A 178 -20.83 8.58 -18.90
C GLY A 178 -20.59 7.66 -20.10
N GLY A 179 -19.52 7.89 -20.88
CA GLY A 179 -19.16 7.05 -22.03
C GLY A 179 -18.82 5.59 -21.66
N GLY A 180 -18.37 5.31 -20.44
CA GLY A 180 -18.02 3.97 -19.96
C GLY A 180 -19.03 3.39 -18.96
N GLU A 181 -19.13 2.05 -18.87
CA GLU A 181 -20.04 1.37 -17.95
C GLU A 181 -19.74 1.67 -16.47
N LEU A 182 -18.47 1.66 -16.09
CA LEU A 182 -18.03 2.00 -14.74
C LEU A 182 -18.36 3.45 -14.39
N GLY A 183 -18.14 4.37 -15.34
CA GLY A 183 -18.46 5.78 -15.16
C GLY A 183 -19.95 6.01 -14.95
N ARG A 184 -20.82 5.36 -15.73
CA ARG A 184 -22.29 5.42 -15.55
C ARG A 184 -22.71 4.92 -14.17
N SER A 185 -22.09 3.83 -13.69
CA SER A 185 -22.38 3.31 -12.35
C SER A 185 -22.01 4.32 -11.27
N MET A 186 -20.87 4.99 -11.41
CA MET A 186 -20.44 6.04 -10.47
C MET A 186 -21.32 7.29 -10.53
N LEU A 187 -21.75 7.72 -11.72
CA LEU A 187 -22.70 8.82 -11.88
C LEU A 187 -24.05 8.52 -11.24
N LYS A 188 -24.55 7.25 -11.32
CA LYS A 188 -25.75 6.80 -10.62
C LYS A 188 -25.62 6.89 -9.10
N ILE A 189 -24.45 6.57 -8.55
CA ILE A 189 -24.15 6.78 -7.13
C ILE A 189 -24.21 8.28 -6.78
N GLY A 190 -23.67 9.14 -7.64
CA GLY A 190 -23.77 10.59 -7.50
C GLY A 190 -25.22 11.07 -7.46
N VAL A 191 -26.08 10.50 -8.31
CA VAL A 191 -27.54 10.79 -8.30
C VAL A 191 -28.18 10.32 -6.99
N SER A 192 -27.91 9.09 -6.56
CA SER A 192 -28.49 8.52 -5.32
C SER A 192 -28.08 9.30 -4.07
N LYS A 193 -26.89 9.91 -4.08
CA LYS A 193 -26.38 10.77 -2.99
C LYS A 193 -26.78 12.25 -3.15
N GLY A 194 -27.49 12.62 -4.22
CA GLY A 194 -27.96 13.97 -4.48
C GLY A 194 -26.90 14.97 -4.95
N TYR A 195 -25.74 14.51 -5.40
CA TYR A 195 -24.67 15.33 -6.00
C TYR A 195 -24.95 15.68 -7.46
N LEU A 196 -25.79 14.88 -8.12
CA LEU A 196 -26.22 15.06 -9.50
C LEU A 196 -27.74 14.87 -9.55
N SER A 197 -28.47 15.73 -10.27
CA SER A 197 -29.90 15.49 -10.47
C SER A 197 -30.14 14.37 -11.48
N GLN A 198 -31.22 13.60 -11.29
CA GLN A 198 -31.59 12.52 -12.21
C GLN A 198 -31.79 13.03 -13.63
N GLU A 199 -32.45 14.18 -13.77
CA GLU A 199 -32.73 14.81 -15.06
C GLU A 199 -31.43 15.18 -15.81
N ARG A 200 -30.45 15.75 -15.09
CA ARG A 200 -29.14 16.10 -15.67
C ARG A 200 -28.36 14.84 -16.07
N TYR A 201 -28.43 13.79 -15.24
CA TYR A 201 -27.82 12.49 -15.54
C TYR A 201 -28.39 11.91 -16.85
N ASP A 202 -29.72 11.79 -16.95
CA ASP A 202 -30.38 11.15 -18.10
C ASP A 202 -30.08 11.92 -19.39
N ARG A 203 -30.09 13.25 -19.35
CA ARG A 203 -29.76 14.10 -20.49
C ARG A 203 -28.33 13.89 -21.00
N LEU A 204 -27.33 13.94 -20.10
CA LEU A 204 -25.92 13.98 -20.49
C LEU A 204 -25.35 12.57 -20.78
N VAL A 205 -25.82 11.55 -20.07
CA VAL A 205 -25.44 10.17 -20.36
C VAL A 205 -26.09 9.67 -21.65
N GLY A 206 -27.30 10.17 -21.99
CA GLY A 206 -27.95 9.93 -23.29
C GLY A 206 -27.15 10.51 -24.46
N GLN A 207 -26.56 11.70 -24.29
CA GLN A 207 -25.69 12.31 -25.31
C GLN A 207 -24.40 11.52 -25.51
N ALA A 208 -23.76 11.05 -24.42
CA ALA A 208 -22.54 10.22 -24.48
C ALA A 208 -22.74 8.90 -25.24
N GLN A 209 -23.97 8.39 -25.32
CA GLN A 209 -24.28 7.17 -26.07
C GLN A 209 -24.61 7.45 -27.56
N GLY A 210 -25.07 8.66 -27.88
CA GLY A 210 -25.40 9.06 -29.25
C GLY A 210 -24.16 9.39 -30.10
N GLU A 211 -23.10 9.89 -29.50
CA GLU A 211 -21.86 10.24 -30.21
C GLU A 211 -20.97 9.00 -30.53
N GLY A 212 -21.25 7.83 -29.96
CA GLY A 212 -20.50 6.58 -30.22
C GLY A 212 -21.01 5.75 -31.41
N VAL A 213 -22.00 6.19 -32.17
CA VAL A 213 -22.62 5.43 -33.27
C VAL A 213 -22.22 5.94 -34.66
N GLU A 214 -21.49 7.05 -34.75
CA GLU A 214 -20.98 7.60 -36.02
C GLU A 214 -19.42 7.59 -36.02
N ALA A 215 -18.81 6.41 -36.03
CA ALA A 215 -17.39 6.26 -36.42
C ALA A 215 -17.13 4.88 -37.02
#